data_d56151883fc3dbae2751125e35328744
#
_entry.id   d56151883fc3dbae2751125e35328744
#
_cell.length_a   1.000
_cell.length_b   1.000
_cell.length_c   1.000
_cell.angle_alpha   90.00
_cell.angle_beta   90.00
_cell.angle_gamma   90.00
#
_symmetry.space_group_name_H-M   'P 1'
#
loop_
_entity.id
_entity.type
_entity.pdbx_description
1 polymer ?
#
loop_
_entity_poly.entity_id
_entity_poly.type
_entity_poly.pdbx_seq_one_letter_code
_entity_poly.pdbx_strand_id
1 'polypeptide(L)'
;MTTPVFKRILLKLSGEALAATQGFGVDPFRIHEIAAELADVQSLGIQIAIVVGGGNFFRGVTEQAKEMDRVSADHMGMLATVINALALQDALEKQGVYTRVQSAIEMNQVAEPFIRRRAIRHLEKGRVVIFAGGTGNPYFSTDTAASLRAMEIKADVIMKATKVDGIYDADPVLVKDAKKFTEISYMDVLKKGLKVMDSTAISLCKDNNLPIIVFNLNQRGNIRKVVTGEKIGSLVSA
;
A
#
# COMPACT_ATOMS: atom_id res chain seq x y z
N MET A 1 18.57 -19.45 -7.52
CA MET A 1 17.95 -18.26 -6.89
C MET A 1 17.01 -17.65 -7.92
N THR A 2 15.72 -17.45 -7.58
CA THR A 2 14.76 -16.82 -8.50
C THR A 2 15.09 -15.35 -8.62
N THR A 3 15.33 -14.87 -9.85
CA THR A 3 15.66 -13.47 -10.11
C THR A 3 14.38 -12.62 -10.02
N PRO A 4 14.39 -11.49 -9.30
CA PRO A 4 13.26 -10.57 -9.28
C PRO A 4 12.93 -10.02 -10.67
N VAL A 5 11.64 -9.90 -10.98
CA VAL A 5 11.15 -9.32 -12.25
C VAL A 5 10.94 -7.81 -12.16
N PHE A 6 10.93 -7.26 -10.95
CA PHE A 6 10.81 -5.82 -10.67
C PHE A 6 12.05 -5.32 -9.95
N LYS A 7 12.50 -4.13 -10.32
CA LYS A 7 13.59 -3.42 -9.64
C LYS A 7 13.10 -2.56 -8.49
N ARG A 8 11.98 -1.88 -8.68
CA ARG A 8 11.40 -0.96 -7.69
C ARG A 8 9.89 -1.17 -7.59
N ILE A 9 9.40 -1.47 -6.42
CA ILE A 9 7.99 -1.69 -6.16
C ILE A 9 7.44 -0.62 -5.21
N LEU A 10 6.13 -0.34 -5.35
CA LEU A 10 5.38 0.33 -4.30
C LEU A 10 4.35 -0.66 -3.74
N LEU A 11 4.51 -1.01 -2.46
CA LEU A 11 3.56 -1.85 -1.74
C LEU A 11 2.53 -0.99 -1.02
N LYS A 12 1.25 -1.20 -1.31
CA LYS A 12 0.16 -0.54 -0.59
C LYS A 12 -0.45 -1.50 0.42
N LEU A 13 -0.39 -1.12 1.68
CA LEU A 13 -0.98 -1.83 2.81
C LEU A 13 -2.21 -1.09 3.33
N SER A 14 -3.29 -1.79 3.66
CA SER A 14 -4.38 -1.19 4.44
C SER A 14 -3.96 -1.08 5.91
N GLY A 15 -4.46 -0.07 6.63
CA GLY A 15 -4.26 0.00 8.09
C GLY A 15 -4.78 -1.24 8.80
N GLU A 16 -5.91 -1.78 8.35
CA GLU A 16 -6.50 -3.02 8.89
C GLU A 16 -5.57 -4.23 8.80
N ALA A 17 -4.66 -4.25 7.82
CA ALA A 17 -3.67 -5.32 7.71
C ALA A 17 -2.71 -5.35 8.90
N LEU A 18 -2.53 -4.21 9.59
CA LEU A 18 -1.69 -4.07 10.79
C LEU A 18 -2.45 -4.34 12.09
N ALA A 19 -3.77 -4.25 12.10
CA ALA A 19 -4.60 -4.49 13.29
C ALA A 19 -4.94 -5.98 13.52
N ALA A 20 -4.66 -6.84 12.55
CA ALA A 20 -5.02 -8.26 12.56
C ALA A 20 -6.51 -8.49 12.92
N THR A 21 -6.79 -9.37 13.88
CA THR A 21 -8.15 -9.69 14.35
C THR A 21 -8.69 -8.71 15.38
N GLN A 22 -7.84 -7.85 15.96
CA GLN A 22 -8.25 -6.87 16.97
C GLN A 22 -9.12 -5.75 16.38
N GLY A 23 -9.01 -5.51 15.08
CA GLY A 23 -9.81 -4.51 14.35
C GLY A 23 -9.42 -3.05 14.62
N PHE A 24 -8.63 -2.77 15.66
CA PHE A 24 -8.17 -1.45 16.07
C PHE A 24 -6.70 -1.48 16.48
N GLY A 25 -5.97 -0.39 16.22
CA GLY A 25 -4.58 -0.24 16.61
C GLY A 25 -3.61 -1.04 15.73
N VAL A 26 -2.44 -1.34 16.26
CA VAL A 26 -1.38 -2.13 15.62
C VAL A 26 -1.17 -3.41 16.43
N ASP A 27 -1.29 -4.55 15.77
CA ASP A 27 -0.97 -5.85 16.36
C ASP A 27 0.56 -6.09 16.28
N PRO A 28 1.26 -6.28 17.42
CA PRO A 28 2.71 -6.45 17.44
C PRO A 28 3.19 -7.70 16.69
N PHE A 29 2.43 -8.79 16.72
CA PHE A 29 2.79 -10.01 16.00
C PHE A 29 2.63 -9.83 14.50
N ARG A 30 1.50 -9.25 14.08
CA ARG A 30 1.21 -9.03 12.67
C ARG A 30 2.20 -8.09 11.99
N ILE A 31 2.58 -7.01 12.65
CA ILE A 31 3.55 -6.07 12.09
C ILE A 31 4.94 -6.70 11.99
N HIS A 32 5.31 -7.57 12.92
CA HIS A 32 6.55 -8.34 12.90
C HIS A 32 6.57 -9.34 11.72
N GLU A 33 5.47 -10.05 11.46
CA GLU A 33 5.34 -10.95 10.30
C GLU A 33 5.51 -10.20 8.99
N ILE A 34 4.83 -9.06 8.84
CA ILE A 34 4.94 -8.22 7.63
C ILE A 34 6.38 -7.70 7.48
N ALA A 35 7.00 -7.24 8.56
CA ALA A 35 8.39 -6.77 8.52
C ALA A 35 9.37 -7.87 8.11
N ALA A 36 9.18 -9.10 8.60
CA ALA A 36 10.01 -10.24 8.23
C ALA A 36 9.88 -10.61 6.74
N GLU A 37 8.65 -10.60 6.18
CA GLU A 37 8.45 -10.82 4.74
C GLU A 37 9.09 -9.72 3.89
N LEU A 38 9.00 -8.47 4.34
CA LEU A 38 9.61 -7.33 3.65
C LEU A 38 11.14 -7.39 3.70
N ALA A 39 11.72 -7.84 4.82
CA ALA A 39 13.16 -8.05 4.95
C ALA A 39 13.66 -9.14 3.99
N ASP A 40 12.92 -10.25 3.87
CA ASP A 40 13.22 -11.32 2.91
C ASP A 40 13.20 -10.79 1.47
N VAL A 41 12.18 -10.01 1.10
CA VAL A 41 12.08 -9.41 -0.25
C VAL A 41 13.16 -8.35 -0.50
N GLN A 42 13.48 -7.53 0.50
CA GLN A 42 14.55 -6.53 0.40
C GLN A 42 15.92 -7.19 0.18
N SER A 43 16.17 -8.36 0.78
CA SER A 43 17.40 -9.14 0.61
C SER A 43 17.65 -9.60 -0.84
N LEU A 44 16.60 -9.63 -1.68
CA LEU A 44 16.71 -9.89 -3.12
C LEU A 44 17.25 -8.68 -3.93
N GLY A 45 17.54 -7.56 -3.28
CA GLY A 45 18.02 -6.33 -3.93
C GLY A 45 16.92 -5.46 -4.52
N ILE A 46 15.65 -5.71 -4.18
CA ILE A 46 14.50 -4.92 -4.65
C ILE A 46 14.42 -3.61 -3.85
N GLN A 47 14.16 -2.52 -4.55
CA GLN A 47 13.87 -1.22 -3.94
C GLN A 47 12.39 -1.16 -3.53
N ILE A 48 12.13 -1.07 -2.22
CA ILE A 48 10.78 -1.15 -1.66
C ILE A 48 10.34 0.21 -1.14
N ALA A 49 9.25 0.72 -1.72
CA ALA A 49 8.47 1.83 -1.17
C ALA A 49 7.14 1.29 -0.63
N ILE A 50 6.63 1.88 0.45
CA ILE A 50 5.40 1.46 1.10
C ILE A 50 4.48 2.66 1.29
N VAL A 51 3.19 2.49 1.01
CA VAL A 51 2.12 3.39 1.46
C VAL A 51 1.22 2.60 2.38
N VAL A 52 1.00 3.09 3.59
CA VAL A 52 0.13 2.46 4.57
C VAL A 52 -1.12 3.29 4.82
N GLY A 53 -2.29 2.62 4.91
CA GLY A 53 -3.55 3.27 5.29
C GLY A 53 -3.66 3.51 6.79
N GLY A 54 -4.64 4.34 7.21
CA GLY A 54 -4.92 4.69 8.61
C GLY A 54 -6.20 4.07 9.18
N GLY A 55 -6.88 3.18 8.41
CA GLY A 55 -8.22 2.71 8.73
C GLY A 55 -8.36 1.83 9.99
N ASN A 56 -7.26 1.41 10.60
CA ASN A 56 -7.22 0.72 11.89
C ASN A 56 -7.30 1.67 13.10
N PHE A 57 -7.07 2.96 12.91
CA PHE A 57 -7.22 3.98 13.95
C PHE A 57 -8.41 4.88 13.70
N PHE A 58 -8.58 5.32 12.45
CA PHE A 58 -9.64 6.25 12.10
C PHE A 58 -10.13 6.04 10.66
N ARG A 59 -11.44 6.03 10.48
CA ARG A 59 -12.11 6.01 9.17
C ARG A 59 -13.07 7.15 9.08
N GLY A 60 -12.79 8.11 8.21
CA GLY A 60 -13.66 9.27 7.94
C GLY A 60 -15.04 8.92 7.35
N VAL A 61 -15.28 7.63 7.04
CA VAL A 61 -16.55 7.13 6.48
C VAL A 61 -17.43 6.41 7.53
N THR A 62 -16.95 6.28 8.78
CA THR A 62 -17.75 5.65 9.86
C THR A 62 -18.86 6.56 10.36
N GLU A 63 -19.88 5.99 11.01
CA GLU A 63 -21.00 6.77 11.60
C GLU A 63 -20.52 7.82 12.59
N GLN A 64 -19.45 7.52 13.33
CA GLN A 64 -18.80 8.47 14.26
C GLN A 64 -18.17 9.68 13.55
N ALA A 65 -17.81 9.54 12.28
CA ALA A 65 -17.23 10.61 11.48
C ALA A 65 -18.28 11.39 10.67
N LYS A 66 -19.56 10.95 10.63
CA LYS A 66 -20.62 11.62 9.87
C LYS A 66 -20.96 13.03 10.42
N GLU A 67 -20.72 13.25 11.71
CA GLU A 67 -20.93 14.54 12.36
C GLU A 67 -19.71 15.46 12.32
N MET A 68 -18.57 14.92 11.83
CA MET A 68 -17.32 15.68 11.73
C MET A 68 -17.20 16.37 10.37
N ASP A 69 -16.55 17.53 10.37
CA ASP A 69 -16.10 18.14 9.13
C ASP A 69 -15.18 17.17 8.35
N ARG A 70 -15.45 17.03 7.07
CA ARG A 70 -14.74 16.09 6.20
C ARG A 70 -13.23 16.34 6.18
N VAL A 71 -12.80 17.59 6.15
CA VAL A 71 -11.39 17.97 6.12
C VAL A 71 -10.68 17.55 7.41
N SER A 72 -11.35 17.80 8.55
CA SER A 72 -10.83 17.38 9.86
C SER A 72 -10.72 15.85 9.97
N ALA A 73 -11.74 15.12 9.50
CA ALA A 73 -11.74 13.66 9.48
C ALA A 73 -10.60 13.11 8.60
N ASP A 74 -10.38 13.70 7.43
CA ASP A 74 -9.29 13.28 6.52
C ASP A 74 -7.91 13.55 7.13
N HIS A 75 -7.71 14.69 7.82
CA HIS A 75 -6.47 14.96 8.56
C HIS A 75 -6.22 13.95 9.68
N MET A 76 -7.24 13.55 10.42
CA MET A 76 -7.10 12.48 11.42
C MET A 76 -6.68 11.15 10.77
N GLY A 77 -7.27 10.81 9.63
CA GLY A 77 -6.86 9.65 8.83
C GLY A 77 -5.40 9.73 8.35
N MET A 78 -4.95 10.92 7.94
CA MET A 78 -3.54 11.13 7.56
C MET A 78 -2.60 10.93 8.75
N LEU A 79 -2.92 11.46 9.93
CA LEU A 79 -2.13 11.24 11.16
C LEU A 79 -2.11 9.76 11.56
N ALA A 80 -3.21 9.05 11.40
CA ALA A 80 -3.27 7.61 11.62
C ALA A 80 -2.29 6.83 10.72
N THR A 81 -2.09 7.27 9.46
CA THR A 81 -1.07 6.67 8.58
C THR A 81 0.34 6.89 9.11
N VAL A 82 0.61 8.01 9.77
CA VAL A 82 1.92 8.30 10.37
C VAL A 82 2.20 7.35 11.53
N ILE A 83 1.22 7.11 12.41
CA ILE A 83 1.35 6.14 13.51
C ILE A 83 1.71 4.75 12.95
N ASN A 84 1.00 4.29 11.92
CA ASN A 84 1.27 3.01 11.26
C ASN A 84 2.66 2.96 10.62
N ALA A 85 3.08 4.06 9.98
CA ALA A 85 4.38 4.14 9.33
C ALA A 85 5.53 4.04 10.34
N LEU A 86 5.42 4.70 11.50
CA LEU A 86 6.42 4.63 12.58
C LEU A 86 6.48 3.23 13.19
N ALA A 87 5.33 2.60 13.42
CA ALA A 87 5.28 1.24 13.92
C ALA A 87 5.93 0.24 12.95
N LEU A 88 5.68 0.40 11.64
CA LEU A 88 6.29 -0.46 10.62
C LEU A 88 7.79 -0.18 10.47
N GLN A 89 8.23 1.08 10.60
CA GLN A 89 9.64 1.44 10.62
C GLN A 89 10.37 0.73 11.77
N ASP A 90 9.86 0.82 12.99
CA ASP A 90 10.45 0.17 14.17
C ASP A 90 10.57 -1.35 13.95
N ALA A 91 9.51 -1.98 13.43
CA ALA A 91 9.51 -3.42 13.15
C ALA A 91 10.54 -3.82 12.08
N LEU A 92 10.68 -3.03 11.00
CA LEU A 92 11.67 -3.27 9.94
C LEU A 92 13.11 -3.06 10.44
N GLU A 93 13.35 -2.01 11.22
CA GLU A 93 14.68 -1.73 11.76
C GLU A 93 15.12 -2.81 12.78
N LYS A 94 14.18 -3.39 13.52
CA LYS A 94 14.43 -4.59 14.35
C LYS A 94 14.79 -5.86 13.54
N GLN A 95 14.39 -5.91 12.25
CA GLN A 95 14.82 -6.95 11.30
C GLN A 95 16.13 -6.59 10.56
N GLY A 96 16.81 -5.51 10.95
CA GLY A 96 18.04 -5.05 10.31
C GLY A 96 17.84 -4.29 9.00
N VAL A 97 16.61 -3.93 8.65
CA VAL A 97 16.28 -3.22 7.41
C VAL A 97 16.27 -1.72 7.66
N TYR A 98 17.24 -1.00 7.11
CA TYR A 98 17.27 0.46 7.19
C TYR A 98 16.03 1.07 6.53
N THR A 99 15.25 1.82 7.29
CA THR A 99 13.96 2.36 6.86
C THR A 99 13.91 3.88 7.05
N ARG A 100 13.15 4.57 6.21
CA ARG A 100 12.86 6.01 6.33
C ARG A 100 11.37 6.26 6.15
N VAL A 101 10.77 6.96 7.11
CA VAL A 101 9.42 7.50 6.98
C VAL A 101 9.50 8.90 6.38
N GLN A 102 8.74 9.11 5.31
CA GLN A 102 8.57 10.44 4.70
C GLN A 102 7.09 10.82 4.72
N SER A 103 6.80 11.97 5.31
CA SER A 103 5.43 12.48 5.47
C SER A 103 5.11 13.57 4.46
N ALA A 104 3.88 13.52 3.94
CA ALA A 104 3.31 14.59 3.12
C ALA A 104 2.86 15.80 3.94
N ILE A 105 2.72 15.64 5.27
CA ILE A 105 2.45 16.73 6.22
C ILE A 105 3.75 17.01 6.96
N GLU A 106 4.11 18.29 7.11
CA GLU A 106 5.32 18.67 7.82
C GLU A 106 5.27 18.30 9.31
N MET A 107 6.20 17.48 9.74
CA MET A 107 6.37 17.04 11.13
C MET A 107 7.83 16.64 11.37
N ASN A 108 8.73 17.56 11.15
CA ASN A 108 10.19 17.32 11.07
C ASN A 108 10.82 16.62 12.28
N GLN A 109 10.19 16.68 13.46
CA GLN A 109 10.65 15.98 14.66
C GLN A 109 10.31 14.47 14.64
N VAL A 110 9.38 14.04 13.78
CA VAL A 110 8.82 12.67 13.76
C VAL A 110 9.18 11.92 12.49
N ALA A 111 9.08 12.59 11.34
CA ALA A 111 9.31 12.00 10.02
C ALA A 111 9.97 13.01 9.08
N GLU A 112 10.71 12.53 8.10
CA GLU A 112 11.27 13.39 7.06
C GLU A 112 10.13 14.01 6.22
N PRO A 113 10.22 15.27 5.78
CA PRO A 113 9.31 15.79 4.77
C PRO A 113 9.51 15.03 3.45
N PHE A 114 8.41 14.74 2.76
CA PHE A 114 8.50 14.10 1.45
C PHE A 114 9.20 15.02 0.45
N ILE A 115 10.33 14.57 -0.03
CA ILE A 115 11.05 15.17 -1.14
C ILE A 115 11.40 14.06 -2.13
N ARG A 116 10.83 14.11 -3.34
CA ARG A 116 10.97 13.07 -4.37
C ARG A 116 12.43 12.59 -4.57
N ARG A 117 13.37 13.52 -4.73
CA ARG A 117 14.78 13.17 -4.93
C ARG A 117 15.39 12.46 -3.73
N ARG A 118 14.96 12.82 -2.52
CA ARG A 118 15.41 12.18 -1.28
C ARG A 118 14.85 10.76 -1.18
N ALA A 119 13.58 10.56 -1.50
CA ALA A 119 12.96 9.23 -1.55
C ALA A 119 13.71 8.30 -2.51
N ILE A 120 13.96 8.74 -3.75
CA ILE A 120 14.72 7.97 -4.75
C ILE A 120 16.12 7.65 -4.22
N ARG A 121 16.81 8.60 -3.61
CA ARG A 121 18.16 8.41 -3.05
C ARG A 121 18.16 7.36 -1.91
N HIS A 122 17.12 7.32 -1.09
CA HIS A 122 16.99 6.28 -0.05
C HIS A 122 16.79 4.90 -0.68
N LEU A 123 15.91 4.78 -1.67
CA LEU A 123 15.66 3.53 -2.39
C LEU A 123 16.94 3.01 -3.09
N GLU A 124 17.69 3.89 -3.75
CA GLU A 124 18.97 3.55 -4.40
C GLU A 124 20.04 3.08 -3.40
N LYS A 125 19.97 3.51 -2.14
CA LYS A 125 20.83 3.04 -1.05
C LYS A 125 20.34 1.75 -0.39
N GLY A 126 19.33 1.08 -0.96
CA GLY A 126 18.74 -0.14 -0.40
C GLY A 126 17.91 0.07 0.87
N ARG A 127 17.50 1.31 1.18
CA ARG A 127 16.61 1.60 2.29
C ARG A 127 15.16 1.41 1.88
N VAL A 128 14.33 0.89 2.78
CA VAL A 128 12.88 0.92 2.62
C VAL A 128 12.38 2.35 2.89
N VAL A 129 11.47 2.85 2.06
CA VAL A 129 10.83 4.16 2.25
C VAL A 129 9.36 3.96 2.52
N ILE A 130 8.85 4.48 3.64
CA ILE A 130 7.43 4.45 3.98
C ILE A 130 6.87 5.86 3.81
N PHE A 131 5.88 6.00 2.95
CA PHE A 131 5.18 7.26 2.73
C PHE A 131 3.96 7.37 3.65
N ALA A 132 3.91 8.40 4.46
CA ALA A 132 2.86 8.70 5.41
C ALA A 132 2.18 10.04 5.10
N GLY A 133 1.04 10.32 5.73
CA GLY A 133 0.27 11.54 5.50
C GLY A 133 -0.51 11.55 4.18
N GLY A 134 -0.67 10.40 3.54
CA GLY A 134 -1.42 10.28 2.27
C GLY A 134 -0.83 11.16 1.16
N THR A 135 -1.68 11.95 0.50
CA THR A 135 -1.27 12.99 -0.45
C THR A 135 -0.88 14.30 0.22
N GLY A 136 -1.18 14.47 1.51
CA GLY A 136 -1.11 15.75 2.22
C GLY A 136 -2.35 16.63 2.00
N ASN A 137 -3.32 16.19 1.21
CA ASN A 137 -4.53 16.94 0.89
C ASN A 137 -5.77 16.12 1.28
N PRO A 138 -6.79 16.75 1.92
CA PRO A 138 -8.10 16.14 2.13
C PRO A 138 -8.75 15.67 0.83
N TYR A 139 -9.78 14.84 0.95
CA TYR A 139 -10.57 14.24 -0.14
C TYR A 139 -9.87 13.15 -0.95
N PHE A 140 -8.58 12.91 -0.77
CA PHE A 140 -7.84 11.86 -1.45
C PHE A 140 -7.60 10.65 -0.54
N SER A 141 -7.78 9.46 -1.10
CA SER A 141 -7.53 8.20 -0.41
C SER A 141 -6.04 7.85 -0.36
N THR A 142 -5.69 6.83 0.43
CA THR A 142 -4.34 6.25 0.41
C THR A 142 -4.06 5.43 -0.86
N ASP A 143 -5.09 5.03 -1.62
CA ASP A 143 -4.92 4.41 -2.94
C ASP A 143 -4.45 5.46 -3.95
N THR A 144 -5.06 6.65 -3.94
CA THR A 144 -4.59 7.80 -4.74
C THR A 144 -3.17 8.20 -4.36
N ALA A 145 -2.86 8.24 -3.05
CA ALA A 145 -1.50 8.52 -2.58
C ALA A 145 -0.49 7.47 -3.09
N ALA A 146 -0.84 6.18 -3.06
CA ALA A 146 0.02 5.11 -3.57
C ALA A 146 0.31 5.28 -5.06
N SER A 147 -0.72 5.59 -5.86
CA SER A 147 -0.56 5.84 -7.31
C SER A 147 0.36 7.03 -7.58
N LEU A 148 0.14 8.15 -6.88
CA LEU A 148 0.97 9.35 -7.01
C LEU A 148 2.44 9.08 -6.65
N ARG A 149 2.68 8.49 -5.48
CA ARG A 149 4.04 8.18 -5.01
C ARG A 149 4.75 7.19 -5.91
N ALA A 150 4.05 6.16 -6.40
CA ALA A 150 4.63 5.18 -7.32
C ALA A 150 5.18 5.83 -8.61
N MET A 151 4.44 6.75 -9.19
CA MET A 151 4.90 7.50 -10.37
C MET A 151 6.06 8.42 -10.04
N GLU A 152 5.99 9.17 -8.93
CA GLU A 152 7.04 10.10 -8.52
C GLU A 152 8.39 9.40 -8.31
N ILE A 153 8.38 8.20 -7.74
CA ILE A 153 9.59 7.41 -7.51
C ILE A 153 9.95 6.49 -8.69
N LYS A 154 9.14 6.46 -9.74
CA LYS A 154 9.30 5.56 -10.89
C LYS A 154 9.29 4.09 -10.47
N ALA A 155 8.26 3.66 -9.74
CA ALA A 155 8.03 2.26 -9.43
C ALA A 155 7.63 1.49 -10.70
N ASP A 156 8.05 0.23 -10.80
CA ASP A 156 7.71 -0.65 -11.91
C ASP A 156 6.27 -1.17 -11.79
N VAL A 157 5.77 -1.25 -10.55
CA VAL A 157 4.44 -1.81 -10.22
C VAL A 157 3.93 -1.29 -8.89
N ILE A 158 2.60 -1.17 -8.76
CA ILE A 158 1.92 -1.08 -7.46
C ILE A 158 1.47 -2.48 -7.06
N MET A 159 1.86 -2.91 -5.88
CA MET A 159 1.43 -4.15 -5.26
C MET A 159 0.40 -3.82 -4.19
N LYS A 160 -0.89 -4.08 -4.46
CA LYS A 160 -1.97 -3.87 -3.49
C LYS A 160 -2.21 -5.13 -2.69
N ALA A 161 -1.80 -5.10 -1.44
CA ALA A 161 -2.00 -6.17 -0.48
C ALA A 161 -3.41 -6.08 0.15
N THR A 162 -4.19 -7.15 0.04
CA THR A 162 -5.59 -7.23 0.50
C THR A 162 -5.84 -8.50 1.32
N LYS A 163 -7.09 -8.66 1.80
CA LYS A 163 -7.54 -9.89 2.48
C LYS A 163 -8.01 -10.97 1.49
N VAL A 164 -8.30 -10.58 0.24
CA VAL A 164 -8.73 -11.49 -0.84
C VAL A 164 -7.58 -11.71 -1.82
N ASP A 165 -7.63 -12.82 -2.55
CA ASP A 165 -6.54 -13.26 -3.41
C ASP A 165 -6.54 -12.65 -4.81
N GLY A 166 -7.36 -11.63 -5.07
CA GLY A 166 -7.42 -10.93 -6.35
C GLY A 166 -8.65 -10.07 -6.52
N ILE A 167 -8.94 -9.74 -7.77
CA ILE A 167 -10.10 -8.94 -8.19
C ILE A 167 -11.18 -9.89 -8.68
N TYR A 168 -12.42 -9.65 -8.26
CA TYR A 168 -13.60 -10.45 -8.60
C TYR A 168 -14.67 -9.58 -9.25
N ASP A 169 -15.56 -10.22 -10.01
CA ASP A 169 -16.74 -9.58 -10.61
C ASP A 169 -17.83 -9.22 -9.57
N ALA A 170 -17.78 -9.85 -8.41
CA ALA A 170 -18.62 -9.56 -7.25
C ALA A 170 -17.79 -9.79 -5.96
N ASP A 171 -18.33 -9.41 -4.80
CA ASP A 171 -17.65 -9.67 -3.52
C ASP A 171 -17.63 -11.18 -3.22
N PRO A 172 -16.44 -11.83 -3.21
CA PRO A 172 -16.34 -13.28 -3.02
C PRO A 172 -16.73 -13.74 -1.61
N VAL A 173 -16.83 -12.83 -0.64
CA VAL A 173 -17.33 -13.14 0.71
C VAL A 173 -18.85 -13.26 0.71
N LEU A 174 -19.54 -12.49 -0.13
CA LEU A 174 -20.99 -12.44 -0.22
C LEU A 174 -21.55 -13.35 -1.32
N VAL A 175 -20.82 -13.50 -2.43
CA VAL A 175 -21.23 -14.22 -3.64
C VAL A 175 -20.31 -15.41 -3.87
N LYS A 176 -20.81 -16.64 -3.60
CA LYS A 176 -20.00 -17.86 -3.71
C LYS A 176 -19.49 -18.16 -5.11
N ASP A 177 -20.21 -17.73 -6.14
CA ASP A 177 -19.88 -17.97 -7.55
C ASP A 177 -19.14 -16.77 -8.18
N ALA A 178 -18.62 -15.84 -7.38
CA ALA A 178 -17.83 -14.71 -7.84
C ALA A 178 -16.60 -15.21 -8.62
N LYS A 179 -16.42 -14.68 -9.84
CA LYS A 179 -15.33 -15.08 -10.73
C LYS A 179 -14.15 -14.14 -10.56
N LYS A 180 -12.98 -14.73 -10.31
CA LYS A 180 -11.73 -14.02 -10.22
C LYS A 180 -11.20 -13.65 -11.60
N PHE A 181 -10.74 -12.42 -11.77
CA PHE A 181 -9.95 -11.99 -12.92
C PHE A 181 -8.47 -12.29 -12.68
N THR A 182 -7.84 -13.01 -13.58
CA THR A 182 -6.37 -13.15 -13.59
C THR A 182 -5.71 -11.86 -14.08
N GLU A 183 -6.27 -11.31 -15.16
CA GLU A 183 -5.85 -10.04 -15.77
C GLU A 183 -7.11 -9.25 -16.15
N ILE A 184 -7.06 -7.92 -16.00
CA ILE A 184 -8.18 -7.04 -16.34
C ILE A 184 -7.64 -5.66 -16.75
N SER A 185 -8.29 -5.01 -17.72
CA SER A 185 -7.89 -3.67 -18.14
C SER A 185 -8.33 -2.59 -17.13
N TYR A 186 -7.60 -1.48 -17.07
CA TYR A 186 -8.02 -0.31 -16.27
C TYR A 186 -9.42 0.15 -16.65
N MET A 187 -9.74 0.14 -17.98
CA MET A 187 -11.05 0.56 -18.45
C MET A 187 -12.16 -0.36 -18.00
N ASP A 188 -11.93 -1.68 -17.94
CA ASP A 188 -12.92 -2.61 -17.44
C ASP A 188 -13.14 -2.47 -15.95
N VAL A 189 -12.06 -2.21 -15.16
CA VAL A 189 -12.19 -1.89 -13.74
C VAL A 189 -13.10 -0.68 -13.53
N LEU A 190 -12.89 0.40 -14.30
CA LEU A 190 -13.69 1.63 -14.21
C LEU A 190 -15.12 1.40 -14.68
N LYS A 191 -15.33 0.79 -15.86
CA LYS A 191 -16.66 0.54 -16.45
C LYS A 191 -17.52 -0.38 -15.57
N LYS A 192 -16.92 -1.40 -14.97
CA LYS A 192 -17.61 -2.36 -14.10
C LYS A 192 -17.75 -1.85 -12.67
N GLY A 193 -17.16 -0.71 -12.31
CA GLY A 193 -17.18 -0.16 -10.96
C GLY A 193 -16.56 -1.08 -9.91
N LEU A 194 -15.53 -1.86 -10.29
CA LEU A 194 -14.89 -2.81 -9.38
C LEU A 194 -14.11 -2.08 -8.30
N LYS A 195 -14.28 -2.51 -7.04
CA LYS A 195 -13.66 -1.88 -5.86
C LYS A 195 -12.20 -2.30 -5.66
N VAL A 196 -11.39 -2.16 -6.71
CA VAL A 196 -9.94 -2.44 -6.66
C VAL A 196 -9.20 -1.34 -5.92
N MET A 197 -9.33 -0.14 -6.44
CA MET A 197 -8.84 1.12 -5.88
C MET A 197 -9.90 2.19 -6.19
N ASP A 198 -9.76 3.39 -5.63
CA ASP A 198 -10.64 4.48 -6.05
C ASP A 198 -10.39 4.86 -7.53
N SER A 199 -11.41 5.46 -8.15
CA SER A 199 -11.38 5.78 -9.59
C SER A 199 -10.25 6.76 -9.96
N THR A 200 -9.89 7.67 -9.05
CA THR A 200 -8.78 8.61 -9.25
C THR A 200 -7.46 7.85 -9.35
N ALA A 201 -7.23 6.90 -8.44
CA ALA A 201 -6.03 6.05 -8.43
C ALA A 201 -5.93 5.21 -9.71
N ILE A 202 -7.04 4.56 -10.14
CA ILE A 202 -7.08 3.76 -11.37
C ILE A 202 -6.82 4.64 -12.61
N SER A 203 -7.46 5.81 -12.71
CA SER A 203 -7.25 6.73 -13.83
C SER A 203 -5.79 7.19 -13.90
N LEU A 204 -5.20 7.53 -12.77
CA LEU A 204 -3.81 7.96 -12.67
C LEU A 204 -2.84 6.85 -13.13
N CYS A 205 -3.08 5.60 -12.71
CA CYS A 205 -2.28 4.44 -13.14
C CYS A 205 -2.45 4.16 -14.64
N LYS A 206 -3.69 4.25 -15.16
CA LYS A 206 -3.99 4.08 -16.59
C LYS A 206 -3.23 5.09 -17.43
N ASP A 207 -3.31 6.37 -17.10
CA ASP A 207 -2.72 7.46 -17.90
C ASP A 207 -1.17 7.39 -17.92
N ASN A 208 -0.57 6.70 -16.96
CA ASN A 208 0.88 6.50 -16.84
C ASN A 208 1.33 5.06 -17.15
N ASN A 209 0.43 4.16 -17.56
CA ASN A 209 0.71 2.75 -17.83
C ASN A 209 1.39 2.03 -16.65
N LEU A 210 1.02 2.37 -15.41
CA LEU A 210 1.59 1.78 -14.20
C LEU A 210 0.76 0.56 -13.76
N PRO A 211 1.27 -0.66 -13.90
CA PRO A 211 0.52 -1.86 -13.55
C PRO A 211 0.23 -1.96 -12.06
N ILE A 212 -0.91 -2.60 -11.72
CA ILE A 212 -1.32 -2.87 -10.35
C ILE A 212 -1.50 -4.38 -10.19
N ILE A 213 -0.86 -4.98 -9.19
CA ILE A 213 -1.08 -6.38 -8.82
C ILE A 213 -1.80 -6.42 -7.48
N VAL A 214 -2.99 -7.04 -7.46
CA VAL A 214 -3.79 -7.24 -6.25
C VAL A 214 -3.64 -8.66 -5.77
N PHE A 215 -3.24 -8.86 -4.52
CA PHE A 215 -2.95 -10.18 -3.98
C PHE A 215 -3.28 -10.29 -2.49
N ASN A 216 -3.37 -11.53 -1.98
CA ASN A 216 -3.67 -11.81 -0.57
C ASN A 216 -2.40 -11.71 0.30
N LEU A 217 -2.41 -10.76 1.25
CA LEU A 217 -1.33 -10.58 2.23
C LEU A 217 -1.33 -11.64 3.34
N ASN A 218 -2.46 -12.31 3.58
CA ASN A 218 -2.55 -13.29 4.66
C ASN A 218 -1.89 -14.64 4.31
N GLN A 219 -1.54 -14.84 3.07
CA GLN A 219 -0.74 -15.99 2.64
C GLN A 219 0.73 -15.60 2.66
N ARG A 220 1.46 -16.13 3.65
CA ARG A 220 2.88 -15.89 3.84
C ARG A 220 3.68 -16.20 2.58
N GLY A 221 4.62 -15.33 2.24
CA GLY A 221 5.47 -15.46 1.07
C GLY A 221 4.86 -14.92 -0.22
N ASN A 222 3.62 -14.45 -0.23
CA ASN A 222 3.00 -13.91 -1.45
C ASN A 222 3.70 -12.64 -1.96
N ILE A 223 4.25 -11.79 -1.08
CA ILE A 223 5.04 -10.62 -1.52
C ILE A 223 6.23 -11.12 -2.37
N ARG A 224 6.96 -12.13 -1.86
CA ARG A 224 8.09 -12.73 -2.59
C ARG A 224 7.67 -13.34 -3.92
N LYS A 225 6.59 -14.11 -3.94
CA LYS A 225 6.07 -14.75 -5.17
C LYS A 225 5.76 -13.73 -6.26
N VAL A 226 5.07 -12.63 -5.91
CA VAL A 226 4.77 -11.55 -6.86
C VAL A 226 6.06 -10.96 -7.43
N VAL A 227 7.02 -10.62 -6.59
CA VAL A 227 8.25 -9.95 -7.06
C VAL A 227 9.18 -10.88 -7.84
N THR A 228 9.02 -12.20 -7.71
CA THR A 228 9.74 -13.20 -8.50
C THR A 228 8.98 -13.66 -9.75
N GLY A 229 7.84 -13.03 -10.06
CA GLY A 229 7.09 -13.23 -11.30
C GLY A 229 6.10 -14.39 -11.28
N GLU A 230 5.80 -14.97 -10.10
CA GLU A 230 4.70 -15.93 -10.01
C GLU A 230 3.37 -15.23 -10.28
N LYS A 231 2.56 -15.83 -11.15
CA LYS A 231 1.22 -15.30 -11.52
C LYS A 231 0.20 -15.58 -10.42
N ILE A 232 0.35 -14.91 -9.30
CA ILE A 232 -0.64 -14.93 -8.21
C ILE A 232 -1.41 -13.61 -8.18
N GLY A 233 -2.62 -13.65 -7.66
CA GLY A 233 -3.44 -12.44 -7.59
C GLY A 233 -4.12 -12.08 -8.90
N SER A 234 -4.34 -10.80 -9.12
CA SER A 234 -4.92 -10.21 -10.34
C SER A 234 -4.07 -9.04 -10.82
N LEU A 235 -3.77 -9.00 -12.11
CA LEU A 235 -3.05 -7.91 -12.76
C LEU A 235 -4.05 -6.93 -13.37
N VAL A 236 -3.89 -5.62 -13.08
CA VAL A 236 -4.54 -4.53 -13.80
C VAL A 236 -3.50 -3.85 -14.67
N SER A 237 -3.75 -3.79 -15.96
CA SER A 237 -2.87 -3.18 -16.95
C SER A 237 -3.65 -2.54 -18.12
N ALA A 238 -2.96 -2.10 -19.17
CA ALA A 238 -3.58 -1.58 -20.40
C ALA A 238 -4.32 -2.67 -21.18
#